data_b04406d08ded4e4f0ebbb51a86d3ec9a
#
_entry.id   b04406d08ded4e4f0ebbb51a86d3ec9a
#
_cell.length_a   1.000
_cell.length_b   1.000
_cell.length_c   1.000
_cell.angle_alpha   90.00
_cell.angle_beta   90.00
_cell.angle_gamma   90.00
#
_symmetry.space_group_name_H-M   'P 1'
#
loop_
_entity.id
_entity.type
_entity.pdbx_description
1 polymer ?
#
loop_
_entity_poly.entity_id
_entity_poly.type
_entity_poly.pdbx_seq_one_letter_code
_entity_poly.pdbx_strand_id
1 'polypeptide(L)'
;MSLTSKLRAFGEAIGELDITVFHYWHPRPEDVIHYMVWAEDEEADSLNSDNTKQEQGIHGTVDLYSLVEYDEMIDTIQEFLNEYENLSFRLNSTQYEDETKLIHTEWEFWLR
;
A
#
# COMPACT_ATOMS: atom_id res chain seq x y z
N MET A 1 10.78 -11.44 13.34
CA MET A 1 9.87 -11.88 12.26
C MET A 1 10.58 -11.79 10.93
N SER A 2 10.46 -12.81 10.08
CA SER A 2 11.11 -12.82 8.77
C SER A 2 10.48 -11.82 7.81
N LEU A 3 11.19 -11.49 6.75
CA LEU A 3 10.68 -10.62 5.70
C LEU A 3 9.37 -11.16 5.13
N THR A 4 9.37 -12.45 4.77
CA THR A 4 8.19 -13.09 4.18
C THR A 4 6.99 -13.03 5.13
N SER A 5 7.23 -13.27 6.43
CA SER A 5 6.17 -13.20 7.43
C SER A 5 5.59 -11.80 7.56
N LYS A 6 6.45 -10.79 7.53
CA LYS A 6 5.99 -9.38 7.61
C LYS A 6 5.12 -9.03 6.40
N LEU A 7 5.56 -9.41 5.22
CA LEU A 7 4.81 -9.14 3.99
C LEU A 7 3.48 -9.88 3.95
N ARG A 8 3.47 -11.14 4.36
CA ARG A 8 2.25 -11.92 4.40
C ARG A 8 1.25 -11.34 5.39
N ALA A 9 1.71 -10.96 6.58
CA ALA A 9 0.85 -10.37 7.60
C ALA A 9 0.22 -9.06 7.10
N PHE A 10 1.03 -8.21 6.46
CA PHE A 10 0.52 -6.96 5.90
C PHE A 10 -0.51 -7.23 4.81
N GLY A 11 -0.18 -8.16 3.89
CA GLY A 11 -1.10 -8.52 2.80
C GLY A 11 -2.43 -9.07 3.30
N GLU A 12 -2.41 -9.89 4.34
CA GLU A 12 -3.64 -10.42 4.93
C GLU A 12 -4.46 -9.31 5.56
N ALA A 13 -3.80 -8.40 6.27
CA ALA A 13 -4.49 -7.30 6.93
C ALA A 13 -5.13 -6.33 5.94
N ILE A 14 -4.36 -5.89 4.93
CA ILE A 14 -4.89 -4.96 3.93
C ILE A 14 -5.99 -5.60 3.09
N GLY A 15 -5.90 -6.92 2.89
CA GLY A 15 -6.91 -7.67 2.15
C GLY A 15 -8.25 -7.77 2.86
N GLU A 16 -8.32 -7.42 4.13
CA GLU A 16 -9.58 -7.41 4.88
C GLU A 16 -10.39 -6.15 4.70
N LEU A 17 -9.83 -5.12 4.06
CA LEU A 17 -10.58 -3.91 3.77
C LEU A 17 -11.70 -4.22 2.78
N ASP A 18 -12.79 -3.46 2.87
CA ASP A 18 -13.99 -3.69 2.06
C ASP A 18 -13.82 -3.14 0.64
N ILE A 19 -12.84 -3.69 -0.07
CA ILE A 19 -12.53 -3.33 -1.45
C ILE A 19 -11.71 -4.47 -2.05
N THR A 20 -11.72 -4.62 -3.37
CA THR A 20 -10.87 -5.59 -4.04
C THR A 20 -9.41 -5.15 -3.96
N VAL A 21 -8.53 -6.01 -3.47
CA VAL A 21 -7.11 -5.71 -3.28
C VAL A 21 -6.26 -6.69 -4.08
N PHE A 22 -5.31 -6.13 -4.84
CA PHE A 22 -4.33 -6.92 -5.58
C PHE A 22 -2.94 -6.65 -5.03
N HIS A 23 -2.07 -7.65 -5.15
CA HIS A 23 -0.67 -7.53 -4.80
C HIS A 23 0.15 -7.55 -6.08
N TYR A 24 0.89 -6.46 -6.35
CA TYR A 24 1.76 -6.22 -7.51
C TYR A 24 1.05 -5.83 -8.80
N TRP A 25 0.07 -6.59 -9.24
CA TRP A 25 -0.46 -6.41 -10.58
C TRP A 25 -1.82 -5.72 -10.58
N HIS A 26 -2.16 -5.14 -11.73
CA HIS A 26 -3.42 -4.43 -11.93
C HIS A 26 -4.37 -5.28 -12.77
N PRO A 27 -5.67 -5.17 -12.50
CA PRO A 27 -6.66 -5.81 -13.39
C PRO A 27 -6.73 -5.02 -14.68
N ARG A 28 -7.40 -5.59 -15.68
CA ARG A 28 -7.70 -4.83 -16.88
C ARG A 28 -8.73 -3.76 -16.54
N PRO A 29 -8.63 -2.55 -17.08
CA PRO A 29 -9.52 -1.45 -16.72
C PRO A 29 -11.01 -1.75 -16.85
N GLU A 30 -11.39 -2.57 -17.84
CA GLU A 30 -12.78 -2.92 -18.06
C GLU A 30 -13.32 -3.94 -17.05
N ASP A 31 -12.45 -4.58 -16.29
CA ASP A 31 -12.85 -5.62 -15.33
C ASP A 31 -13.21 -5.06 -13.96
N VAL A 32 -12.44 -4.09 -13.48
CA VAL A 32 -12.61 -3.54 -12.12
C VAL A 32 -12.37 -2.04 -12.16
N ILE A 33 -13.31 -1.28 -11.59
CA ILE A 33 -13.22 0.19 -11.57
C ILE A 33 -13.05 0.78 -10.18
N HIS A 34 -13.01 -0.05 -9.15
CA HIS A 34 -12.79 0.39 -7.77
C HIS A 34 -11.97 -0.68 -7.07
N TYR A 35 -10.69 -0.40 -6.90
CA TYR A 35 -9.77 -1.40 -6.38
C TYR A 35 -8.49 -0.77 -5.84
N MET A 36 -7.76 -1.56 -5.08
CA MET A 36 -6.44 -1.19 -4.56
C MET A 36 -5.39 -2.13 -5.11
N VAL A 37 -4.17 -1.61 -5.22
CA VAL A 37 -2.98 -2.41 -5.50
C VAL A 37 -1.94 -2.02 -4.47
N TRP A 38 -1.26 -2.99 -3.87
CA TRP A 38 -0.13 -2.70 -3.02
C TRP A 38 1.08 -3.51 -3.48
N ALA A 39 2.26 -2.98 -3.20
CA ALA A 39 3.48 -3.68 -3.55
C ALA A 39 4.63 -3.17 -2.71
N GLU A 40 5.46 -4.09 -2.25
CA GLU A 40 6.76 -3.71 -1.72
C GLU A 40 7.69 -3.51 -2.91
N ASP A 41 8.60 -2.56 -2.81
CA ASP A 41 9.51 -2.27 -3.93
C ASP A 41 10.98 -2.33 -3.56
N GLU A 42 11.33 -1.97 -2.33
CA GLU A 42 12.74 -2.00 -1.94
C GLU A 42 12.88 -2.07 -0.43
N GLU A 43 14.09 -2.33 0.00
CA GLU A 43 14.38 -2.28 1.42
C GLU A 43 14.45 -0.82 1.87
N ALA A 44 13.75 -0.52 2.95
CA ALA A 44 13.85 0.80 3.57
C ALA A 44 15.15 0.86 4.37
N ASP A 45 15.51 2.06 4.83
CA ASP A 45 16.67 2.22 5.68
C ASP A 45 16.54 1.30 6.89
N SER A 46 17.57 0.54 7.15
CA SER A 46 17.58 -0.38 8.27
C SER A 46 18.63 0.01 9.28
N LEU A 47 18.36 -0.33 10.54
CA LEU A 47 19.32 -0.11 11.60
C LEU A 47 20.33 -1.24 11.56
N ASN A 48 21.61 -0.88 11.48
CA ASN A 48 22.69 -1.83 11.50
C ASN A 48 23.57 -1.56 12.72
N SER A 49 23.98 -2.64 13.35
CA SER A 49 24.91 -2.58 14.47
C SER A 49 26.01 -3.60 14.19
N ASP A 50 27.26 -3.15 14.22
CA ASP A 50 28.41 -4.04 13.97
C ASP A 50 28.27 -4.79 12.64
N ASN A 51 27.78 -4.12 11.61
CA ASN A 51 27.55 -4.67 10.29
C ASN A 51 26.54 -5.82 10.26
N THR A 52 25.76 -5.98 11.32
CA THR A 52 24.70 -6.96 11.39
C THR A 52 23.36 -6.21 11.33
N LYS A 53 22.51 -6.63 10.40
CA LYS A 53 21.21 -6.01 10.27
C LYS A 53 20.31 -6.41 11.44
N GLN A 54 19.94 -5.45 12.26
CA GLN A 54 19.12 -5.69 13.44
C GLN A 54 17.65 -5.84 13.07
N GLU A 55 17.21 -5.07 12.11
CA GLU A 55 15.83 -5.06 11.68
C GLU A 55 15.77 -4.64 10.23
N GLN A 56 15.01 -5.37 9.44
CA GLN A 56 14.85 -5.07 8.03
C GLN A 56 13.56 -4.30 7.79
N GLY A 57 13.70 -3.07 7.32
CA GLY A 57 12.56 -2.25 6.93
C GLY A 57 12.19 -2.51 5.48
N ILE A 58 10.92 -2.33 5.18
CA ILE A 58 10.36 -2.55 3.85
C ILE A 58 9.69 -1.27 3.39
N HIS A 59 10.03 -0.82 2.19
CA HIS A 59 9.35 0.30 1.55
C HIS A 59 8.41 -0.24 0.48
N GLY A 60 7.25 0.38 0.35
CA GLY A 60 6.31 0.01 -0.69
C GLY A 60 5.28 1.09 -0.94
N THR A 61 4.30 0.75 -1.77
CA THR A 61 3.22 1.66 -2.13
C THR A 61 1.86 0.99 -1.99
N VAL A 62 0.86 1.82 -1.75
CA VAL A 62 -0.54 1.43 -1.76
C VAL A 62 -1.25 2.40 -2.70
N ASP A 63 -2.00 1.87 -3.65
CA ASP A 63 -2.65 2.64 -4.69
C ASP A 63 -4.15 2.36 -4.70
N LEU A 64 -4.95 3.43 -4.69
CA LEU A 64 -6.40 3.34 -4.81
C LEU A 64 -6.81 3.87 -6.17
N TYR A 65 -7.63 3.11 -6.88
CA TYR A 65 -8.21 3.51 -8.17
C TYR A 65 -9.72 3.58 -8.01
N SER A 66 -10.32 4.72 -8.34
CA SER A 66 -11.73 4.97 -8.05
C SER A 66 -12.34 5.94 -9.05
N LEU A 67 -13.66 5.75 -9.33
CA LEU A 67 -14.45 6.73 -10.08
C LEU A 67 -15.05 7.79 -9.15
N VAL A 68 -14.98 7.57 -7.85
CA VAL A 68 -15.69 8.40 -6.87
C VAL A 68 -14.85 9.56 -6.39
N GLU A 69 -15.33 10.77 -6.63
CA GLU A 69 -14.70 11.97 -6.06
C GLU A 69 -15.01 11.99 -4.56
N TYR A 70 -14.00 12.31 -3.75
CA TYR A 70 -14.11 12.30 -2.28
C TYR A 70 -14.48 10.92 -1.74
N ASP A 71 -13.84 9.89 -2.31
CA ASP A 71 -14.09 8.51 -1.93
C ASP A 71 -13.74 8.28 -0.45
N GLU A 72 -14.71 7.78 0.31
CA GLU A 72 -14.50 7.49 1.73
C GLU A 72 -13.47 6.39 1.97
N MET A 73 -13.16 5.60 0.93
CA MET A 73 -12.11 4.58 1.05
C MET A 73 -10.75 5.21 1.30
N ILE A 74 -10.56 6.47 0.89
CA ILE A 74 -9.32 7.21 1.19
C ILE A 74 -9.11 7.28 2.70
N ASP A 75 -10.18 7.64 3.43
CA ASP A 75 -10.11 7.72 4.89
C ASP A 75 -9.90 6.36 5.51
N THR A 76 -10.57 5.35 4.99
CA THR A 76 -10.44 3.97 5.48
C THR A 76 -9.00 3.47 5.33
N ILE A 77 -8.39 3.74 4.17
CA ILE A 77 -7.00 3.34 3.91
C ILE A 77 -6.05 4.08 4.84
N GLN A 78 -6.22 5.39 4.99
CA GLN A 78 -5.35 6.17 5.87
C GLN A 78 -5.47 5.72 7.32
N GLU A 79 -6.68 5.41 7.76
CA GLU A 79 -6.88 4.88 9.09
C GLU A 79 -6.19 3.53 9.28
N PHE A 80 -6.33 2.64 8.29
CA PHE A 80 -5.65 1.36 8.32
C PHE A 80 -4.13 1.52 8.41
N LEU A 81 -3.56 2.38 7.57
CA LEU A 81 -2.11 2.61 7.56
C LEU A 81 -1.63 3.24 8.86
N ASN A 82 -2.43 4.16 9.41
CA ASN A 82 -2.08 4.85 10.64
C ASN A 82 -2.10 3.93 11.86
N GLU A 83 -2.97 2.94 11.85
CA GLU A 83 -3.12 2.01 12.97
C GLU A 83 -2.25 0.77 12.85
N TYR A 84 -1.70 0.51 11.67
CA TYR A 84 -0.87 -0.67 11.49
C TYR A 84 0.44 -0.54 12.26
N GLU A 85 0.74 -1.54 13.08
CA GLU A 85 1.90 -1.51 13.96
C GLU A 85 3.22 -1.42 13.20
N ASN A 86 4.10 -0.53 13.64
CA ASN A 86 5.44 -0.34 13.08
C ASN A 86 5.44 0.13 11.63
N LEU A 87 4.40 0.83 11.22
CA LEU A 87 4.29 1.36 9.87
C LEU A 87 4.18 2.88 9.91
N SER A 88 4.94 3.53 9.04
CA SER A 88 4.76 4.95 8.77
C SER A 88 4.38 5.10 7.30
N PHE A 89 3.71 6.19 6.95
CA PHE A 89 3.23 6.39 5.59
C PHE A 89 3.10 7.87 5.28
N ARG A 90 2.98 8.16 4.00
CA ARG A 90 2.62 9.51 3.56
C ARG A 90 1.79 9.40 2.27
N LEU A 91 0.90 10.35 2.10
CA LEU A 91 0.19 10.51 0.83
C LEU A 91 1.20 11.07 -0.18
N ASN A 92 1.40 10.36 -1.26
CA ASN A 92 2.37 10.72 -2.27
C ASN A 92 1.76 11.55 -3.40
N SER A 93 0.64 11.11 -3.93
CA SER A 93 -0.01 11.83 -5.02
C SER A 93 -1.47 11.45 -5.16
N THR A 94 -2.22 12.35 -5.79
CA THR A 94 -3.59 12.08 -6.24
C THR A 94 -3.71 12.69 -7.63
N GLN A 95 -4.16 11.91 -8.60
CA GLN A 95 -4.30 12.39 -9.96
C GLN A 95 -5.38 11.64 -10.71
N TYR A 96 -5.97 12.31 -11.70
CA TYR A 96 -6.90 11.70 -12.62
C TYR A 96 -6.10 11.11 -13.77
N GLU A 97 -6.34 9.84 -14.10
CA GLU A 97 -5.66 9.17 -15.19
C GLU A 97 -6.53 9.11 -16.43
N ASP A 98 -6.07 9.73 -17.51
CA ASP A 98 -6.83 9.76 -18.76
C ASP A 98 -7.02 8.39 -19.37
N GLU A 99 -6.04 7.50 -19.24
CA GLU A 99 -6.10 6.16 -19.83
C GLU A 99 -7.17 5.29 -19.20
N THR A 100 -7.23 5.28 -17.89
CA THR A 100 -8.18 4.44 -17.16
C THR A 100 -9.49 5.15 -16.86
N LYS A 101 -9.49 6.49 -16.92
CA LYS A 101 -10.61 7.34 -16.51
C LYS A 101 -10.88 7.20 -15.00
N LEU A 102 -9.86 6.86 -14.23
CA LEU A 102 -9.97 6.67 -12.79
C LEU A 102 -9.14 7.71 -12.04
N ILE A 103 -9.58 8.03 -10.83
CA ILE A 103 -8.80 8.83 -9.90
C ILE A 103 -7.85 7.88 -9.20
N HIS A 104 -6.57 8.20 -9.24
CA HIS A 104 -5.52 7.38 -8.65
C HIS A 104 -4.91 8.09 -7.46
N THR A 105 -5.04 7.51 -6.28
CA THR A 105 -4.45 8.03 -5.06
C THR A 105 -3.35 7.07 -4.61
N GLU A 106 -2.15 7.59 -4.39
CA GLU A 106 -1.01 6.77 -4.03
C GLU A 106 -0.44 7.18 -2.68
N TRP A 107 -0.18 6.18 -1.83
CA TRP A 107 0.55 6.34 -0.58
C TRP A 107 1.84 5.54 -0.67
N GLU A 108 2.88 6.04 -0.04
CA GLU A 108 4.05 5.20 0.19
C GLU A 108 4.12 4.86 1.67
N PHE A 109 4.68 3.71 1.97
CA PHE A 109 4.78 3.25 3.35
C PHE A 109 6.15 2.67 3.65
N TRP A 110 6.49 2.69 4.92
CA TRP A 110 7.71 2.10 5.47
C TRP A 110 7.28 1.20 6.62
N LEU A 111 7.55 -0.08 6.48
CA LEU A 111 7.16 -1.09 7.45
C LEU A 111 8.39 -1.70 8.11
N ARG A 112 8.41 -1.75 9.43
CA ARG A 112 9.50 -2.35 10.18
C ARG A 112 9.09 -3.65 10.84
#